data_bc5f422d21ec460da3497096812d2aff
#
_entry.id   bc5f422d21ec460da3497096812d2aff
#
_cell.length_a   1.000
_cell.length_b   1.000
_cell.length_c   1.000
_cell.angle_alpha   90.00
_cell.angle_beta   90.00
_cell.angle_gamma   90.00
#
_symmetry.space_group_name_H-M   'P 1'
#
loop_
_entity.id
_entity.type
_entity.pdbx_description
1 polymer ?
#
loop_
_entity_poly.entity_id
_entity_poly.type
_entity_poly.pdbx_seq_one_letter_code
_entity_poly.pdbx_strand_id
1 'polypeptide(L)'
;MPDREVWALVGDGSYLMINSEIATSVMLGEKLNIVVLDNGGFGCIDRLQRSCGGASFNNLLPGGSGVDFAAHAASLGAKSRKVASLAELEAALPEIRVERHTSVIVIATYPAASTNAGGAWWDVAVPEVSDWAEVTAARAAYDMARTDQQVTG
;
A
#
# COMPACT_ATOMS: atom_id res chain seq x y z
N MET A 1 13.89 -19.24 5.44
CA MET A 1 14.13 -19.98 4.16
C MET A 1 15.29 -19.28 3.45
N PRO A 2 16.52 -19.65 3.77
CA PRO A 2 17.71 -18.89 3.31
C PRO A 2 17.90 -18.93 1.78
N ASP A 3 17.31 -19.91 1.10
CA ASP A 3 17.49 -20.09 -0.36
C ASP A 3 16.37 -19.46 -1.20
N ARG A 4 15.51 -18.63 -0.61
CA ARG A 4 14.40 -17.98 -1.31
C ARG A 4 14.50 -16.47 -1.24
N GLU A 5 14.26 -15.81 -2.36
CA GLU A 5 14.06 -14.37 -2.39
C GLU A 5 12.77 -14.00 -1.64
N VAL A 6 12.87 -12.99 -0.78
CA VAL A 6 11.72 -12.40 -0.09
C VAL A 6 11.47 -11.00 -0.65
N TRP A 7 10.27 -10.78 -1.14
CA TRP A 7 9.82 -9.49 -1.65
C TRP A 7 8.62 -9.00 -0.85
N ALA A 8 8.66 -7.75 -0.42
CA ALA A 8 7.57 -7.05 0.24
C ALA A 8 7.15 -5.84 -0.60
N LEU A 9 5.89 -5.81 -1.04
CA LEU A 9 5.28 -4.65 -1.68
C LEU A 9 4.41 -3.97 -0.62
N VAL A 10 4.74 -2.74 -0.27
CA VAL A 10 4.08 -2.02 0.82
C VAL A 10 3.73 -0.60 0.41
N GLY A 11 2.59 -0.10 0.87
CA GLY A 11 2.27 1.32 0.79
C GLY A 11 3.13 2.12 1.78
N ASP A 12 3.31 3.41 1.51
CA ASP A 12 4.05 4.34 2.37
C ASP A 12 3.49 4.40 3.80
N GLY A 13 2.17 4.38 3.98
CA GLY A 13 1.55 4.29 5.30
C GLY A 13 1.89 2.99 6.04
N SER A 14 1.89 1.84 5.34
CA SER A 14 2.29 0.55 5.93
C SER A 14 3.79 0.52 6.25
N TYR A 15 4.62 1.11 5.38
CA TYR A 15 6.04 1.25 5.63
C TYR A 15 6.30 1.99 6.96
N LEU A 16 5.59 3.09 7.23
CA LEU A 16 5.76 3.86 8.47
C LEU A 16 5.39 3.10 9.74
N MET A 17 4.56 2.06 9.65
CA MET A 17 4.16 1.27 10.82
C MET A 17 5.24 0.31 11.31
N ILE A 18 6.12 -0.20 10.41
CA ILE A 18 7.06 -1.28 10.76
C ILE A 18 8.43 -1.14 10.07
N ASN A 19 8.84 0.07 9.75
CA ASN A 19 10.10 0.34 9.03
C ASN A 19 11.36 -0.07 9.79
N SER A 20 11.31 -0.21 11.12
CA SER A 20 12.42 -0.65 11.95
C SER A 20 12.95 -2.04 11.58
N GLU A 21 12.13 -2.89 10.98
CA GLU A 21 12.54 -4.23 10.56
C GLU A 21 13.55 -4.22 9.41
N ILE A 22 13.71 -3.10 8.73
CA ILE A 22 14.83 -2.88 7.80
C ILE A 22 16.15 -2.95 8.54
N ALA A 23 16.25 -2.24 9.67
CA ALA A 23 17.47 -2.30 10.51
C ALA A 23 17.70 -3.71 11.07
N THR A 24 16.64 -4.40 11.49
CA THR A 24 16.72 -5.79 11.95
C THR A 24 17.29 -6.69 10.87
N SER A 25 16.78 -6.61 9.63
CA SER A 25 17.27 -7.43 8.52
C SER A 25 18.74 -7.16 8.20
N VAL A 26 19.14 -5.88 8.25
CA VAL A 26 20.55 -5.47 8.03
C VAL A 26 21.46 -6.02 9.13
N MET A 27 21.05 -5.89 10.40
CA MET A 27 21.82 -6.40 11.54
C MET A 27 21.98 -7.92 11.52
N LEU A 28 20.96 -8.63 11.07
CA LEU A 28 20.99 -10.10 10.97
C LEU A 28 21.70 -10.58 9.70
N GLY A 29 21.98 -9.72 8.73
CA GLY A 29 22.51 -10.09 7.42
C GLY A 29 21.50 -10.83 6.55
N GLU A 30 20.22 -10.73 6.87
CA GLU A 30 19.12 -11.37 6.15
C GLU A 30 18.53 -10.41 5.13
N LYS A 31 18.63 -10.78 3.86
CA LYS A 31 18.19 -9.91 2.75
C LYS A 31 16.69 -9.83 2.61
N LEU A 32 16.15 -8.61 2.56
CA LEU A 32 14.79 -8.30 2.12
C LEU A 32 14.83 -7.40 0.88
N ASN A 33 13.91 -7.62 -0.05
CA ASN A 33 13.65 -6.74 -1.18
C ASN A 33 12.31 -6.04 -0.92
N ILE A 34 12.32 -4.72 -0.82
CA ILE A 34 11.13 -3.95 -0.46
C ILE A 34 10.83 -2.94 -1.57
N VAL A 35 9.58 -2.91 -2.03
CA VAL A 35 9.08 -1.88 -2.94
C VAL A 35 8.04 -1.06 -2.18
N VAL A 36 8.34 0.21 -1.98
CA VAL A 36 7.44 1.16 -1.34
C VAL A 36 6.63 1.89 -2.42
N LEU A 37 5.32 1.72 -2.37
CA LEU A 37 4.36 2.42 -3.22
C LEU A 37 3.93 3.70 -2.51
N ASP A 38 4.61 4.80 -2.84
CA ASP A 38 4.36 6.11 -2.22
C ASP A 38 3.15 6.76 -2.89
N ASN A 39 2.02 6.73 -2.20
CA ASN A 39 0.77 7.36 -2.64
C ASN A 39 0.36 8.56 -1.78
N GLY A 40 1.22 9.00 -0.87
CA GLY A 40 1.03 10.17 -0.03
C GLY A 40 0.26 9.91 1.26
N GLY A 41 0.19 8.64 1.73
CA GLY A 41 -0.44 8.30 3.00
C GLY A 41 -1.14 6.94 3.00
N PHE A 42 -2.30 6.89 3.62
CA PHE A 42 -3.09 5.66 3.77
C PHE A 42 -4.15 5.53 2.66
N GLY A 43 -3.71 5.47 1.40
CA GLY A 43 -4.62 5.50 0.24
C GLY A 43 -5.64 4.37 0.20
N CYS A 44 -5.30 3.18 0.68
CA CYS A 44 -6.27 2.08 0.79
C CYS A 44 -7.38 2.42 1.79
N ILE A 45 -7.01 2.95 2.95
CA ILE A 45 -7.97 3.36 3.99
C ILE A 45 -8.89 4.48 3.47
N ASP A 46 -8.34 5.48 2.78
CA ASP A 46 -9.13 6.55 2.19
C ASP A 46 -10.17 6.01 1.20
N ARG A 47 -9.77 5.09 0.32
CA ARG A 47 -10.71 4.48 -0.63
C ARG A 47 -11.81 3.68 0.05
N LEU A 48 -11.46 2.86 1.04
CA LEU A 48 -12.45 2.09 1.81
C LEU A 48 -13.42 3.00 2.55
N GLN A 49 -12.92 4.04 3.21
CA GLN A 49 -13.76 4.99 3.92
C GLN A 49 -14.75 5.68 2.97
N ARG A 50 -14.30 6.14 1.81
CA ARG A 50 -15.16 6.77 0.81
C ARG A 50 -16.18 5.80 0.20
N SER A 51 -15.80 4.55 -0.04
CA SER A 51 -16.73 3.55 -0.56
C SER A 51 -17.87 3.23 0.41
N CYS A 52 -17.63 3.41 1.71
CA CYS A 52 -18.65 3.29 2.75
C CYS A 52 -19.45 4.59 2.99
N GLY A 53 -19.30 5.61 2.15
CA GLY A 53 -19.96 6.91 2.29
C GLY A 53 -19.32 7.84 3.31
N GLY A 54 -18.17 7.47 3.89
CA GLY A 54 -17.46 8.31 4.85
C GLY A 54 -16.74 9.49 4.19
N ALA A 55 -16.67 10.61 4.90
CA ALA A 55 -15.89 11.75 4.48
C ALA A 55 -14.37 11.46 4.55
N SER A 56 -13.59 12.18 3.75
CA SER A 56 -12.12 12.12 3.85
C SER A 56 -11.66 12.56 5.23
N PHE A 57 -10.68 11.86 5.81
CA PHE A 57 -10.19 12.13 7.17
C PHE A 57 -8.66 12.11 7.24
N ASN A 58 -7.99 12.97 6.48
CA ASN A 58 -6.53 13.13 6.49
C ASN A 58 -5.75 11.83 6.22
N ASN A 59 -6.38 10.84 5.58
CA ASN A 59 -5.71 9.61 5.19
C ASN A 59 -4.68 9.85 4.07
N LEU A 60 -4.93 10.85 3.24
CA LEU A 60 -4.02 11.35 2.22
C LEU A 60 -3.69 12.82 2.54
N LEU A 61 -2.41 13.14 2.57
CA LEU A 61 -1.96 14.50 2.86
C LEU A 61 -1.74 15.26 1.54
N PRO A 62 -2.27 16.49 1.39
CA PRO A 62 -1.95 17.34 0.26
C PRO A 62 -0.44 17.55 0.14
N GLY A 63 0.15 17.19 -0.99
CA GLY A 63 1.60 17.26 -1.20
C GLY A 63 2.39 16.05 -0.68
N GLY A 64 1.70 15.01 -0.21
CA GLY A 64 2.31 13.80 0.32
C GLY A 64 2.78 13.91 1.77
N SER A 65 3.42 12.87 2.27
CA SER A 65 3.90 12.81 3.66
C SER A 65 5.11 13.72 3.95
N GLY A 66 5.78 14.22 2.91
CA GLY A 66 7.05 14.95 3.03
C GLY A 66 8.23 14.06 3.44
N VAL A 67 8.02 12.76 3.60
CA VAL A 67 9.07 11.81 3.98
C VAL A 67 9.87 11.37 2.75
N ASP A 68 11.19 11.48 2.84
CA ASP A 68 12.06 10.81 1.88
C ASP A 68 12.28 9.36 2.30
N PHE A 69 11.40 8.46 1.85
CA PHE A 69 11.46 7.05 2.20
C PHE A 69 12.75 6.36 1.75
N ALA A 70 13.36 6.81 0.65
CA ALA A 70 14.63 6.24 0.21
C ALA A 70 15.77 6.66 1.13
N ALA A 71 15.86 7.94 1.47
CA ALA A 71 16.85 8.42 2.44
C ALA A 71 16.63 7.80 3.82
N HIS A 72 15.37 7.65 4.25
CA HIS A 72 15.04 7.00 5.51
C HIS A 72 15.49 5.53 5.52
N ALA A 73 15.19 4.75 4.47
CA ALA A 73 15.63 3.35 4.38
C ALA A 73 17.18 3.24 4.35
N ALA A 74 17.87 4.17 3.66
CA ALA A 74 19.33 4.24 3.67
C ALA A 74 19.88 4.46 5.09
N SER A 75 19.23 5.31 5.89
CA SER A 75 19.65 5.57 7.28
C SER A 75 19.54 4.33 8.18
N LEU A 76 18.66 3.38 7.82
CA LEU A 76 18.51 2.08 8.48
C LEU A 76 19.47 1.01 7.93
N GLY A 77 20.37 1.38 7.01
CA GLY A 77 21.40 0.51 6.45
C GLY A 77 21.02 -0.20 5.15
N ALA A 78 19.83 0.02 4.60
CA ALA A 78 19.42 -0.57 3.32
C ALA A 78 20.09 0.12 2.12
N LYS A 79 20.25 -0.62 1.02
CA LYS A 79 20.47 -0.04 -0.30
C LYS A 79 19.16 0.50 -0.84
N SER A 80 19.06 1.80 -1.06
CA SER A 80 17.78 2.39 -1.43
C SER A 80 17.88 3.36 -2.58
N ARG A 81 16.81 3.49 -3.34
CA ARG A 81 16.65 4.50 -4.38
C ARG A 81 15.19 4.81 -4.69
N LYS A 82 14.95 5.99 -5.25
CA LYS A 82 13.68 6.34 -5.91
C LYS A 82 13.75 5.99 -7.39
N VAL A 83 12.61 5.58 -7.93
CA VAL A 83 12.38 5.40 -9.37
C VAL A 83 11.15 6.21 -9.77
N ALA A 84 11.20 6.78 -10.97
CA ALA A 84 10.16 7.69 -11.47
C ALA A 84 9.21 7.03 -12.49
N SER A 85 9.51 5.81 -12.92
CA SER A 85 8.74 5.11 -13.94
C SER A 85 8.80 3.60 -13.77
N LEU A 86 7.87 2.89 -14.42
CA LEU A 86 7.90 1.42 -14.49
C LEU A 86 9.17 0.92 -15.20
N ALA A 87 9.62 1.61 -16.24
CA ALA A 87 10.85 1.23 -16.93
C ALA A 87 12.08 1.31 -16.02
N GLU A 88 12.16 2.35 -15.18
CA GLU A 88 13.23 2.45 -14.17
C GLU A 88 13.09 1.37 -13.09
N LEU A 89 11.86 1.05 -12.68
CA LEU A 89 11.61 -0.05 -11.75
C LEU A 89 12.09 -1.39 -12.35
N GLU A 90 11.69 -1.69 -13.58
CA GLU A 90 12.10 -2.91 -14.29
C GLU A 90 13.62 -3.00 -14.43
N ALA A 91 14.29 -1.90 -14.74
CA ALA A 91 15.75 -1.84 -14.81
C ALA A 91 16.42 -2.06 -13.44
N ALA A 92 15.76 -1.67 -12.36
CA ALA A 92 16.27 -1.81 -11.00
C ALA A 92 16.20 -3.27 -10.49
N LEU A 93 15.22 -4.05 -10.91
CA LEU A 93 14.97 -5.39 -10.37
C LEU A 93 16.18 -6.35 -10.52
N PRO A 94 16.88 -6.46 -11.67
CA PRO A 94 18.06 -7.31 -11.79
C PRO A 94 19.19 -6.91 -10.85
N GLU A 95 19.40 -5.61 -10.64
CA GLU A 95 20.45 -5.10 -9.75
C GLU A 95 20.15 -5.49 -8.29
N ILE A 96 18.89 -5.37 -7.87
CA ILE A 96 18.45 -5.76 -6.53
C ILE A 96 18.62 -7.26 -6.32
N ARG A 97 18.35 -8.08 -7.33
CA ARG A 97 18.47 -9.52 -7.22
C ARG A 97 19.89 -9.96 -6.88
N VAL A 98 20.89 -9.30 -7.44
CA VAL A 98 22.29 -9.63 -7.20
C VAL A 98 22.88 -8.94 -5.97
N GLU A 99 22.19 -7.91 -5.41
CA GLU A 99 22.62 -7.26 -4.18
C GLU A 99 22.54 -8.24 -3.01
N ARG A 100 23.47 -8.15 -2.09
CA ARG A 100 23.53 -9.03 -0.91
C ARG A 100 22.85 -8.44 0.32
N HIS A 101 22.58 -7.15 0.29
CA HIS A 101 21.98 -6.41 1.41
C HIS A 101 20.50 -6.15 1.15
N THR A 102 19.76 -5.88 2.21
CA THR A 102 18.38 -5.41 2.11
C THR A 102 18.30 -4.20 1.20
N SER A 103 17.36 -4.26 0.26
CA SER A 103 17.18 -3.24 -0.78
C SER A 103 15.78 -2.66 -0.72
N VAL A 104 15.68 -1.34 -0.87
CA VAL A 104 14.41 -0.61 -0.86
C VAL A 104 14.29 0.24 -2.12
N ILE A 105 13.26 0.01 -2.91
CA ILE A 105 12.88 0.90 -4.02
C ILE A 105 11.65 1.68 -3.62
N VAL A 106 11.63 2.96 -3.90
CA VAL A 106 10.46 3.82 -3.71
C VAL A 106 9.97 4.29 -5.07
N ILE A 107 8.69 4.08 -5.34
CA ILE A 107 8.02 4.56 -6.54
C ILE A 107 6.77 5.34 -6.17
N ALA A 108 6.64 6.55 -6.71
CA ALA A 108 5.43 7.34 -6.53
C ALA A 108 4.27 6.71 -7.32
N THR A 109 3.12 6.63 -6.70
CA THR A 109 1.90 6.08 -7.30
C THR A 109 0.74 7.04 -7.14
N TYR A 110 -0.24 6.94 -8.04
CA TYR A 110 -1.42 7.79 -8.00
C TYR A 110 -2.48 7.20 -7.06
N PRO A 111 -2.83 7.86 -5.96
CA PRO A 111 -3.67 7.27 -4.91
C PRO A 111 -5.12 6.99 -5.35
N ALA A 112 -5.63 7.76 -6.33
CA ALA A 112 -7.00 7.63 -6.80
C ALA A 112 -7.15 6.61 -7.96
N ALA A 113 -6.05 6.15 -8.55
CA ALA A 113 -6.11 5.15 -9.61
C ALA A 113 -6.39 3.77 -9.01
N SER A 114 -7.38 3.09 -9.54
CA SER A 114 -7.69 1.71 -9.20
C SER A 114 -8.11 0.96 -10.47
N THR A 115 -8.03 -0.36 -10.42
CA THR A 115 -8.53 -1.20 -11.49
C THR A 115 -9.95 -1.67 -11.15
N ASN A 116 -10.78 -1.89 -12.16
CA ASN A 116 -12.09 -2.55 -12.01
C ASN A 116 -11.94 -4.09 -12.01
N ALA A 117 -10.70 -4.59 -12.09
CA ALA A 117 -10.43 -6.00 -12.13
C ALA A 117 -10.33 -6.57 -10.72
N GLY A 118 -11.03 -7.64 -10.49
CA GLY A 118 -10.83 -8.52 -9.35
C GLY A 118 -11.83 -8.42 -8.24
N GLY A 119 -12.48 -9.53 -8.02
CA GLY A 119 -13.13 -9.96 -6.81
C GLY A 119 -14.26 -9.10 -6.26
N ALA A 120 -14.61 -9.45 -5.05
CA ALA A 120 -15.67 -8.81 -4.27
C ALA A 120 -15.11 -7.74 -3.32
N TRP A 121 -14.17 -6.92 -3.77
CA TRP A 121 -13.57 -5.84 -2.96
C TRP A 121 -14.61 -4.80 -2.48
N TRP A 122 -15.78 -4.76 -3.12
CA TRP A 122 -16.93 -3.98 -2.72
C TRP A 122 -17.58 -4.51 -1.42
N ASP A 123 -17.32 -5.77 -1.05
CA ASP A 123 -17.87 -6.39 0.17
C ASP A 123 -17.10 -5.92 1.42
N VAL A 124 -17.12 -4.63 1.62
CA VAL A 124 -16.64 -3.96 2.82
C VAL A 124 -17.84 -3.53 3.62
N ALA A 125 -17.95 -4.03 4.85
CA ALA A 125 -19.10 -3.78 5.70
C ALA A 125 -19.33 -2.27 5.91
N VAL A 126 -20.51 -1.79 5.52
CA VAL A 126 -20.94 -0.42 5.74
C VAL A 126 -21.70 -0.34 7.08
N PRO A 127 -21.50 0.70 7.90
CA PRO A 127 -22.24 0.88 9.16
C PRO A 127 -23.76 0.78 8.97
N GLU A 128 -24.42 0.09 9.89
CA GLU A 128 -25.90 -0.06 9.88
C GLU A 128 -26.61 1.19 10.39
N VAL A 129 -25.94 1.94 11.23
CA VAL A 129 -26.47 3.16 11.85
C VAL A 129 -25.51 4.32 11.57
N SER A 130 -26.03 5.37 10.97
CA SER A 130 -25.30 6.62 10.74
C SER A 130 -26.28 7.77 10.56
N ASP A 131 -25.93 8.94 11.08
CA ASP A 131 -26.65 10.19 10.82
C ASP A 131 -26.27 10.83 9.47
N TRP A 132 -25.31 10.23 8.73
CA TRP A 132 -24.83 10.74 7.45
C TRP A 132 -25.59 10.08 6.29
N ALA A 133 -26.19 10.92 5.45
CA ALA A 133 -27.00 10.46 4.31
C ALA A 133 -26.16 9.61 3.33
N GLU A 134 -24.90 9.95 3.13
CA GLU A 134 -23.98 9.25 2.24
C GLU A 134 -23.69 7.82 2.76
N VAL A 135 -23.56 7.66 4.08
CA VAL A 135 -23.37 6.33 4.68
C VAL A 135 -24.66 5.51 4.57
N THR A 136 -25.81 6.12 4.79
CA THR A 136 -27.12 5.46 4.63
C THR A 136 -27.32 4.99 3.20
N ALA A 137 -26.98 5.82 2.20
CA ALA A 137 -27.06 5.45 0.79
C ALA A 137 -26.07 4.33 0.43
N ALA A 138 -24.84 4.39 0.94
CA ALA A 138 -23.83 3.35 0.75
C ALA A 138 -24.28 2.02 1.38
N ARG A 139 -24.93 2.07 2.55
CA ARG A 139 -25.50 0.87 3.19
C ARG A 139 -26.58 0.24 2.34
N ALA A 140 -27.51 1.02 1.80
CA ALA A 140 -28.56 0.49 0.93
C ALA A 140 -27.99 -0.18 -0.34
N ALA A 141 -26.97 0.45 -0.95
CA ALA A 141 -26.28 -0.14 -2.10
C ALA A 141 -25.55 -1.45 -1.76
N TYR A 142 -24.90 -1.50 -0.60
CA TYR A 142 -24.23 -2.70 -0.10
C TYR A 142 -25.21 -3.86 0.14
N ASP A 143 -26.36 -3.58 0.79
CA ASP A 143 -27.38 -4.62 1.05
C ASP A 143 -28.00 -5.15 -0.27
N MET A 144 -28.20 -4.29 -1.27
CA MET A 144 -28.63 -4.72 -2.62
C MET A 144 -27.58 -5.62 -3.27
N ALA A 145 -26.31 -5.23 -3.29
CA ALA A 145 -25.23 -6.01 -3.88
C ALA A 145 -25.10 -7.40 -3.21
N ARG A 146 -25.29 -7.48 -1.90
CA ARG A 146 -25.30 -8.75 -1.16
C ARG A 146 -26.46 -9.66 -1.55
N THR A 147 -27.63 -9.07 -1.80
CA THR A 147 -28.82 -9.83 -2.24
C THR A 147 -28.62 -10.43 -3.64
N ASP A 148 -27.93 -9.69 -4.51
CA ASP A 148 -27.64 -10.12 -5.89
C ASP A 148 -26.44 -11.09 -5.97
N GLN A 149 -25.69 -11.23 -4.90
CA GLN A 149 -24.56 -12.13 -4.85
C GLN A 149 -25.02 -13.58 -4.96
N GLN A 150 -24.70 -14.23 -6.07
CA GLN A 150 -24.96 -15.67 -6.20
C GLN A 150 -24.03 -16.43 -5.27
N VAL A 151 -24.62 -17.18 -4.34
CA VAL A 151 -23.92 -18.16 -3.54
C VAL A 151 -23.62 -19.34 -4.48
N THR A 152 -22.42 -19.36 -5.04
CA THR A 152 -21.91 -20.56 -5.71
C THR A 152 -21.64 -21.59 -4.63
N GLY A 153 -22.58 -22.53 -4.47
CA GLY A 153 -22.44 -23.71 -3.61
C GLY A 153 -21.44 -24.74 -4.15
#